data_e0a32a8cc1b5b7af23a6a26c79c972f7
#
_entry.id   e0a32a8cc1b5b7af23a6a26c79c972f7
#
_cell.length_a   1.000
_cell.length_b   1.000
_cell.length_c   1.000
_cell.angle_alpha   90.00
_cell.angle_beta   90.00
_cell.angle_gamma   90.00
#
_symmetry.space_group_name_H-M   'P 1'
#
loop_
_entity.id
_entity.type
_entity.pdbx_description
1 polymer ?
#
loop_
_entity_poly.entity_id
_entity_poly.type
_entity_poly.pdbx_seq_one_letter_code
_entity_poly.pdbx_strand_id
1 'polypeptide(L)'
;QAESTRWRVTPKFAGPSYVLGDLATHPLFVAETMAPQLNIKRLMCSRQSFVPSRAPLEDNAHVLMEYDNGAIGSLWSSAVNCGSMHGQKVRIIGEKASLEWWDEQPNQLRYEIQGEPVRILERGMDYLDPLARQDDRIGGGHPEGLFEAWSNLYRRFAIAMDAADRRDE
;
A
#
# COMPACT_ATOMS: atom_id res chain seq x y z
N GLN A 1 -12.91 -16.29 -11.00
CA GLN A 1 -11.44 -16.12 -10.93
C GLN A 1 -10.78 -17.09 -11.89
N ALA A 2 -9.66 -16.66 -12.51
CA ALA A 2 -8.86 -17.55 -13.34
C ALA A 2 -8.37 -18.75 -12.49
N GLU A 3 -8.22 -19.91 -13.09
CA GLU A 3 -7.79 -21.12 -12.41
C GLU A 3 -6.44 -20.97 -11.69
N SER A 4 -5.55 -20.18 -12.30
CA SER A 4 -4.24 -19.84 -11.74
C SER A 4 -4.28 -19.08 -10.40
N THR A 5 -5.40 -18.46 -10.05
CA THR A 5 -5.56 -17.70 -8.78
C THR A 5 -6.46 -18.40 -7.76
N ARG A 6 -6.98 -19.58 -8.10
CA ARG A 6 -7.92 -20.35 -7.27
C ARG A 6 -7.34 -20.75 -5.92
N TRP A 7 -6.03 -20.92 -5.83
CA TRP A 7 -5.34 -21.24 -4.59
C TRP A 7 -5.55 -20.18 -3.49
N ARG A 8 -5.70 -18.89 -3.86
CA ARG A 8 -5.95 -17.78 -2.91
C ARG A 8 -7.26 -17.90 -2.15
N VAL A 9 -8.23 -18.59 -2.70
CA VAL A 9 -9.55 -18.80 -2.10
C VAL A 9 -9.76 -20.25 -1.63
N THR A 10 -8.70 -21.04 -1.59
CA THR A 10 -8.70 -22.43 -1.09
C THR A 10 -7.99 -22.45 0.26
N PRO A 11 -8.68 -22.68 1.39
CA PRO A 11 -8.09 -22.57 2.74
C PRO A 11 -6.80 -23.36 2.94
N LYS A 12 -6.71 -24.55 2.32
CA LYS A 12 -5.52 -25.41 2.39
C LYS A 12 -4.25 -24.72 1.87
N PHE A 13 -4.38 -23.80 0.91
CA PHE A 13 -3.25 -23.13 0.23
C PHE A 13 -3.13 -21.66 0.64
N ALA A 14 -4.25 -21.00 0.90
CA ALA A 14 -4.27 -19.59 1.30
C ALA A 14 -3.92 -19.37 2.77
N GLY A 15 -3.99 -20.43 3.60
CA GLY A 15 -3.85 -20.29 5.04
C GLY A 15 -5.12 -19.74 5.70
N PRO A 16 -5.00 -18.98 6.80
CA PRO A 16 -6.16 -18.56 7.62
C PRO A 16 -6.91 -17.32 7.09
N SER A 17 -6.44 -16.69 6.02
CA SER A 17 -6.93 -15.38 5.57
C SER A 17 -6.83 -15.25 4.06
N TYR A 18 -7.75 -14.49 3.46
CA TYR A 18 -7.70 -14.13 2.05
C TYR A 18 -7.43 -12.64 1.88
N VAL A 19 -8.46 -11.78 2.00
CA VAL A 19 -8.26 -10.36 1.68
C VAL A 19 -7.36 -9.61 2.65
N LEU A 20 -7.27 -10.04 3.91
CA LEU A 20 -6.34 -9.43 4.86
C LEU A 20 -4.90 -9.83 4.56
N GLY A 21 -4.66 -11.09 4.25
CA GLY A 21 -3.32 -11.59 3.96
C GLY A 21 -2.80 -11.25 2.57
N ASP A 22 -3.66 -11.29 1.55
CA ASP A 22 -3.26 -11.08 0.14
C ASP A 22 -3.34 -9.61 -0.29
N LEU A 23 -4.34 -8.86 0.17
CA LEU A 23 -4.61 -7.50 -0.32
C LEU A 23 -4.31 -6.41 0.72
N ALA A 24 -4.77 -6.58 1.97
CA ALA A 24 -4.67 -5.53 2.98
C ALA A 24 -3.23 -5.23 3.43
N THR A 25 -2.33 -6.18 3.27
CA THR A 25 -0.90 -6.02 3.56
C THR A 25 -0.26 -4.92 2.73
N HIS A 26 -0.73 -4.68 1.50
CA HIS A 26 -0.20 -3.65 0.61
C HIS A 26 -0.46 -2.23 1.14
N PRO A 27 -1.71 -1.78 1.35
CA PRO A 27 -1.97 -0.45 1.90
C PRO A 27 -1.45 -0.28 3.33
N LEU A 28 -1.43 -1.34 4.13
CA LEU A 28 -0.83 -1.28 5.47
C LEU A 28 0.66 -0.99 5.39
N PHE A 29 1.40 -1.71 4.56
CA PHE A 29 2.84 -1.50 4.36
C PHE A 29 3.15 -0.08 3.86
N VAL A 30 2.36 0.44 2.91
CA VAL A 30 2.51 1.82 2.43
C VAL A 30 2.29 2.81 3.58
N ALA A 31 1.24 2.63 4.38
CA ALA A 31 0.93 3.50 5.51
C ALA A 31 2.04 3.48 6.57
N GLU A 32 2.55 2.30 6.93
CA GLU A 32 3.66 2.14 7.88
C GLU A 32 4.97 2.73 7.35
N THR A 33 5.23 2.61 6.05
CA THR A 33 6.42 3.21 5.42
C THR A 33 6.35 4.74 5.42
N MET A 34 5.17 5.30 5.17
CA MET A 34 4.97 6.75 5.12
C MET A 34 4.86 7.39 6.50
N ALA A 35 4.46 6.65 7.51
CA ALA A 35 4.29 7.13 8.88
C ALA A 35 4.92 6.16 9.91
N PRO A 36 6.25 5.92 9.83
CA PRO A 36 6.94 4.90 10.62
C PRO A 36 6.92 5.18 12.14
N GLN A 37 6.56 6.38 12.54
CA GLN A 37 6.41 6.77 13.94
C GLN A 37 5.08 6.30 14.55
N LEU A 38 4.14 5.78 13.75
CA LEU A 38 2.85 5.31 14.21
C LEU A 38 2.91 3.80 14.53
N ASN A 39 2.77 3.47 15.83
CA ASN A 39 2.73 2.07 16.25
C ASN A 39 1.29 1.69 16.62
N ILE A 40 0.79 0.61 16.07
CA ILE A 40 -0.56 0.12 16.37
C ILE A 40 -0.60 -0.38 17.81
N LYS A 41 -1.41 0.27 18.64
CA LYS A 41 -1.62 -0.11 20.05
C LYS A 41 -2.70 -1.17 20.21
N ARG A 42 -3.78 -1.03 19.47
CA ARG A 42 -4.89 -1.99 19.42
C ARG A 42 -5.66 -1.87 18.12
N LEU A 43 -6.33 -2.95 17.75
CA LEU A 43 -7.19 -2.99 16.58
C LEU A 43 -8.49 -3.76 16.85
N MET A 44 -9.49 -3.47 16.06
CA MET A 44 -10.73 -4.24 15.95
C MET A 44 -10.93 -4.58 14.48
N CYS A 45 -11.27 -5.83 14.18
CA CYS A 45 -11.47 -6.31 12.82
C CYS A 45 -12.83 -6.96 12.67
N SER A 46 -13.58 -6.55 11.64
CA SER A 46 -14.79 -7.21 11.17
C SER A 46 -14.50 -7.91 9.85
N ARG A 47 -14.78 -9.22 9.78
CA ARG A 47 -14.52 -10.07 8.60
C ARG A 47 -15.81 -10.71 8.12
N GLN A 48 -16.00 -10.74 6.80
CA GLN A 48 -17.16 -11.37 6.17
C GLN A 48 -16.72 -12.28 5.02
N SER A 49 -17.47 -13.37 4.83
CA SER A 49 -17.40 -14.25 3.66
C SER A 49 -18.73 -14.13 2.91
N PHE A 50 -18.84 -13.14 2.03
CA PHE A 50 -20.06 -12.91 1.25
C PHE A 50 -20.27 -13.97 0.18
N VAL A 51 -19.20 -14.57 -0.33
CA VAL A 51 -19.27 -15.68 -1.28
C VAL A 51 -19.15 -16.99 -0.52
N PRO A 52 -20.25 -17.78 -0.37
CA PRO A 52 -20.26 -18.98 0.49
C PRO A 52 -19.17 -20.00 0.17
N SER A 53 -18.80 -20.15 -1.10
CA SER A 53 -17.74 -21.07 -1.52
C SER A 53 -16.34 -20.68 -1.08
N ARG A 54 -16.13 -19.48 -0.55
CA ARG A 54 -14.84 -19.00 -0.02
C ARG A 54 -14.69 -19.23 1.49
N ALA A 55 -15.80 -19.45 2.18
CA ALA A 55 -15.76 -19.69 3.63
C ALA A 55 -14.83 -20.87 4.00
N PRO A 56 -14.05 -20.77 5.07
CA PRO A 56 -14.06 -19.75 6.13
C PRO A 56 -13.18 -18.52 5.85
N LEU A 57 -12.60 -18.40 4.65
CA LEU A 57 -11.78 -17.23 4.28
C LEU A 57 -12.66 -15.99 4.08
N GLU A 58 -12.23 -14.87 4.62
CA GLU A 58 -12.91 -13.60 4.42
C GLU A 58 -12.64 -13.06 3.01
N ASP A 59 -13.67 -12.51 2.36
CA ASP A 59 -13.58 -11.80 1.09
C ASP A 59 -13.92 -10.30 1.22
N ASN A 60 -14.20 -9.87 2.45
CA ASN A 60 -14.33 -8.50 2.86
C ASN A 60 -13.88 -8.34 4.31
N ALA A 61 -13.16 -7.28 4.61
CA ALA A 61 -12.71 -6.98 5.96
C ALA A 61 -12.59 -5.48 6.19
N HIS A 62 -12.97 -5.06 7.40
CA HIS A 62 -12.78 -3.70 7.92
C HIS A 62 -11.96 -3.77 9.19
N VAL A 63 -10.91 -2.97 9.28
CA VAL A 63 -10.04 -2.87 10.44
C VAL A 63 -10.06 -1.44 10.95
N LEU A 64 -10.35 -1.25 12.24
CA LEU A 64 -10.14 0.00 12.96
C LEU A 64 -8.89 -0.14 13.82
N MET A 65 -8.03 0.86 13.80
CA MET A 65 -6.75 0.86 14.50
C MET A 65 -6.64 2.10 15.38
N GLU A 66 -6.10 1.91 16.58
CA GLU A 66 -5.68 2.99 17.47
C GLU A 66 -4.16 2.91 17.62
N TYR A 67 -3.49 4.03 17.44
CA TYR A 67 -2.06 4.14 17.58
C TYR A 67 -1.66 4.63 18.98
N ASP A 68 -0.40 4.41 19.34
CA ASP A 68 0.15 4.76 20.67
C ASP A 68 0.12 6.26 20.95
N ASN A 69 0.21 7.10 19.93
CA ASN A 69 0.11 8.56 20.03
C ASN A 69 -1.33 9.10 20.02
N GLY A 70 -2.35 8.22 20.01
CA GLY A 70 -3.77 8.58 19.97
C GLY A 70 -4.35 8.80 18.56
N ALA A 71 -3.56 8.64 17.50
CA ALA A 71 -4.09 8.65 16.14
C ALA A 71 -5.02 7.45 15.89
N ILE A 72 -5.94 7.61 14.95
CA ILE A 72 -6.90 6.58 14.56
C ILE A 72 -6.68 6.26 13.09
N GLY A 73 -6.70 4.98 12.74
CA GLY A 73 -6.65 4.50 11.37
C GLY A 73 -7.81 3.58 11.04
N SER A 74 -8.13 3.49 9.76
CA SER A 74 -9.06 2.51 9.22
C SER A 74 -8.49 1.88 7.95
N LEU A 75 -8.73 0.58 7.78
CA LEU A 75 -8.37 -0.14 6.59
C LEU A 75 -9.58 -0.95 6.13
N TRP A 76 -9.91 -0.85 4.86
CA TRP A 76 -10.90 -1.69 4.21
C TRP A 76 -10.26 -2.46 3.07
N SER A 77 -10.51 -3.76 3.04
CA SER A 77 -10.05 -4.64 1.98
C SER A 77 -11.17 -5.56 1.53
N SER A 78 -11.42 -5.63 0.22
CA SER A 78 -12.55 -6.37 -0.33
C SER A 78 -12.23 -6.94 -1.71
N ALA A 79 -12.64 -8.19 -1.94
CA ALA A 79 -12.59 -8.84 -3.24
C ALA A 79 -14.00 -9.06 -3.83
N VAL A 80 -14.99 -8.32 -3.32
CA VAL A 80 -16.42 -8.41 -3.76
C VAL A 80 -17.03 -7.05 -4.14
N ASN A 81 -16.23 -6.00 -4.16
CA ASN A 81 -16.65 -4.66 -4.56
C ASN A 81 -16.64 -4.52 -6.09
N CYS A 82 -17.80 -4.40 -6.69
CA CYS A 82 -17.93 -4.11 -8.12
C CYS A 82 -17.57 -2.65 -8.44
N GLY A 83 -17.06 -2.41 -9.66
CA GLY A 83 -16.75 -1.06 -10.14
C GLY A 83 -15.41 -0.51 -9.65
N SER A 84 -14.66 -1.28 -8.91
CA SER A 84 -13.27 -0.99 -8.54
C SER A 84 -12.34 -1.87 -9.36
N MET A 85 -11.32 -1.29 -9.96
CA MET A 85 -10.27 -2.08 -10.63
C MET A 85 -9.33 -2.67 -9.57
N HIS A 86 -8.19 -2.08 -9.32
CA HIS A 86 -7.34 -2.42 -8.18
C HIS A 86 -7.76 -1.65 -6.93
N GLY A 87 -7.94 -0.34 -7.05
CA GLY A 87 -8.60 0.51 -6.07
C GLY A 87 -7.80 0.80 -4.80
N GLN A 88 -6.50 0.50 -4.79
CA GLN A 88 -5.69 0.79 -3.63
C GLN A 88 -5.50 2.29 -3.46
N LYS A 89 -5.92 2.79 -2.30
CA LYS A 89 -5.74 4.19 -1.89
C LYS A 89 -5.20 4.27 -0.49
N VAL A 90 -4.32 5.23 -0.26
CA VAL A 90 -3.81 5.55 1.08
C VAL A 90 -3.97 7.05 1.29
N ARG A 91 -4.58 7.42 2.42
CA ARG A 91 -4.72 8.79 2.86
C ARG A 91 -4.18 8.96 4.26
N ILE A 92 -3.33 9.95 4.46
CA ILE A 92 -2.80 10.32 5.77
C ILE A 92 -3.27 11.74 6.05
N ILE A 93 -3.94 11.91 7.18
CA ILE A 93 -4.54 13.17 7.60
C ILE A 93 -3.84 13.63 8.87
N GLY A 94 -3.14 14.74 8.77
CA GLY A 94 -2.57 15.43 9.92
C GLY A 94 -3.39 16.64 10.33
N GLU A 95 -2.92 17.32 11.35
CA GLU A 95 -3.56 18.51 11.92
C GLU A 95 -3.56 19.72 10.96
N LYS A 96 -2.54 19.83 10.11
CA LYS A 96 -2.31 21.00 9.23
C LYS A 96 -2.41 20.66 7.75
N ALA A 97 -2.21 19.40 7.40
CA ALA A 97 -2.17 18.95 6.00
C ALA A 97 -2.58 17.48 5.87
N SER A 98 -2.94 17.09 4.66
CA SER A 98 -3.19 15.69 4.29
C SER A 98 -2.52 15.33 2.97
N LEU A 99 -2.24 14.03 2.84
CA LEU A 99 -1.72 13.39 1.64
C LEU A 99 -2.69 12.31 1.21
N GLU A 100 -2.93 12.17 -0.09
CA GLU A 100 -3.69 11.06 -0.66
C GLU A 100 -2.98 10.55 -1.91
N TRP A 101 -2.77 9.25 -1.96
CA TRP A 101 -2.20 8.55 -3.11
C TRP A 101 -3.12 7.42 -3.58
N TRP A 102 -3.17 7.22 -4.89
CA TRP A 102 -3.97 6.20 -5.54
C TRP A 102 -3.13 5.45 -6.56
N ASP A 103 -3.07 4.12 -6.46
CA ASP A 103 -2.21 3.28 -7.30
C ASP A 103 -2.59 3.26 -8.79
N GLU A 104 -3.85 3.55 -9.12
CA GLU A 104 -4.28 3.70 -10.52
C GLU A 104 -3.83 5.04 -11.15
N GLN A 105 -3.31 5.96 -10.33
CA GLN A 105 -2.66 7.22 -10.73
C GLN A 105 -1.32 7.38 -10.00
N PRO A 106 -0.38 6.43 -10.15
CA PRO A 106 0.76 6.27 -9.25
C PRO A 106 1.75 7.44 -9.31
N ASN A 107 1.73 8.22 -10.39
CA ASN A 107 2.65 9.35 -10.61
C ASN A 107 2.19 10.66 -9.97
N GLN A 108 1.03 10.66 -9.31
CA GLN A 108 0.42 11.84 -8.70
C GLN A 108 0.19 11.64 -7.20
N LEU A 109 0.51 12.67 -6.43
CA LEU A 109 0.21 12.76 -5.01
C LEU A 109 -0.64 14.00 -4.76
N ARG A 110 -1.84 13.80 -4.23
CA ARG A 110 -2.70 14.90 -3.78
C ARG A 110 -2.21 15.39 -2.42
N TYR A 111 -1.91 16.68 -2.35
CA TYR A 111 -1.44 17.36 -1.15
C TYR A 111 -2.35 18.54 -0.81
N GLU A 112 -2.87 18.54 0.40
CA GLU A 112 -3.80 19.54 0.90
C GLU A 112 -3.24 20.17 2.18
N ILE A 113 -3.08 21.49 2.17
CA ILE A 113 -2.72 22.29 3.35
C ILE A 113 -3.97 23.07 3.76
N GLN A 114 -4.25 23.13 5.05
CA GLN A 114 -5.40 23.84 5.55
C GLN A 114 -5.34 25.32 5.15
N GLY A 115 -6.40 25.80 4.47
CA GLY A 115 -6.52 27.18 4.02
C GLY A 115 -5.80 27.49 2.69
N GLU A 116 -5.16 26.50 2.05
CA GLU A 116 -4.51 26.65 0.75
C GLU A 116 -5.26 25.88 -0.36
N PRO A 117 -5.06 26.26 -1.64
CA PRO A 117 -5.52 25.45 -2.75
C PRO A 117 -4.91 24.05 -2.76
N VAL A 118 -5.67 23.07 -3.20
CA VAL A 118 -5.18 21.71 -3.40
C VAL A 118 -4.05 21.69 -4.42
N ARG A 119 -3.00 20.96 -4.12
CA ARG A 119 -1.85 20.75 -5.00
C ARG A 119 -1.81 19.29 -5.45
N ILE A 120 -1.49 19.07 -6.71
CA ILE A 120 -1.12 17.75 -7.23
C ILE A 120 0.37 17.78 -7.47
N LEU A 121 1.10 16.95 -6.75
CA LEU A 121 2.53 16.78 -6.91
C LEU A 121 2.78 15.66 -7.90
N GLU A 122 3.60 15.95 -8.92
CA GLU A 122 3.94 15.01 -9.97
C GLU A 122 5.28 14.33 -9.67
N ARG A 123 5.39 13.04 -9.94
CA ARG A 123 6.64 12.28 -9.82
C ARG A 123 7.74 12.85 -10.74
N GLY A 124 8.97 12.76 -10.29
CA GLY A 124 10.16 13.13 -11.09
C GLY A 124 10.41 14.62 -11.22
N MET A 125 9.69 15.47 -10.46
CA MET A 125 9.86 16.92 -10.51
C MET A 125 10.89 17.42 -9.49
N ASP A 126 11.61 18.48 -9.85
CA ASP A 126 12.72 19.03 -9.06
C ASP A 126 12.28 19.65 -7.72
N TYR A 127 11.02 19.98 -7.57
CA TYR A 127 10.47 20.49 -6.31
C TYR A 127 10.24 19.41 -5.24
N LEU A 128 10.37 18.13 -5.61
CA LEU A 128 10.21 17.00 -4.68
C LEU A 128 11.45 16.82 -3.81
N ASP A 129 11.24 16.24 -2.64
CA ASP A 129 12.33 15.83 -1.76
C ASP A 129 13.29 14.88 -2.48
N PRO A 130 14.62 14.98 -2.27
CA PRO A 130 15.59 14.07 -2.86
C PRO A 130 15.30 12.58 -2.60
N LEU A 131 14.77 12.24 -1.43
CA LEU A 131 14.36 10.86 -1.11
C LEU A 131 13.24 10.35 -2.02
N ALA A 132 12.29 11.23 -2.39
CA ALA A 132 11.21 10.85 -3.31
C ALA A 132 11.72 10.62 -4.73
N ARG A 133 12.85 11.23 -5.11
CA ARG A 133 13.44 11.14 -6.46
C ARG A 133 14.48 10.04 -6.61
N GLN A 134 15.01 9.49 -5.52
CA GLN A 134 16.10 8.50 -5.58
C GLN A 134 15.75 7.22 -6.34
N ASP A 135 14.48 6.88 -6.39
CA ASP A 135 13.96 5.67 -7.04
C ASP A 135 13.29 5.98 -8.41
N ASP A 136 13.31 7.23 -8.87
CA ASP A 136 12.87 7.60 -10.21
C ASP A 136 13.81 6.99 -11.26
N ARG A 137 13.24 6.40 -12.31
CA ARG A 137 13.96 5.78 -13.41
C ARG A 137 13.82 6.55 -14.70
N ILE A 138 12.68 7.20 -14.89
CA ILE A 138 12.35 7.96 -16.09
C ILE A 138 12.06 9.40 -15.67
N GLY A 139 12.45 10.36 -16.48
CA GLY A 139 12.21 11.78 -16.19
C GLY A 139 10.74 12.12 -16.01
N GLY A 140 10.46 13.20 -15.28
CA GLY A 140 9.12 13.70 -15.06
C GLY A 140 8.32 13.87 -16.35
N GLY A 141 7.01 13.67 -16.29
CA GLY A 141 6.11 13.66 -17.45
C GLY A 141 6.03 12.33 -18.21
N HIS A 142 6.84 11.34 -17.88
CA HIS A 142 6.74 9.99 -18.39
C HIS A 142 6.14 9.08 -17.29
N PRO A 143 5.19 8.21 -17.61
CA PRO A 143 4.57 7.33 -16.61
C PRO A 143 5.54 6.27 -16.13
N GLU A 144 5.62 6.09 -14.82
CA GLU A 144 6.20 4.92 -14.15
C GLU A 144 5.11 4.17 -13.38
N GLY A 145 5.32 2.88 -13.15
CA GLY A 145 4.37 2.03 -12.47
C GLY A 145 5.00 0.76 -11.90
N LEU A 146 4.28 -0.35 -12.02
CA LEU A 146 4.60 -1.63 -11.39
C LEU A 146 5.98 -2.18 -11.79
N PHE A 147 6.37 -2.05 -13.06
CA PHE A 147 7.64 -2.61 -13.54
C PHE A 147 8.84 -1.85 -12.99
N GLU A 148 8.75 -0.53 -12.90
CA GLU A 148 9.80 0.31 -12.32
C GLU A 148 9.91 0.06 -10.82
N ALA A 149 8.79 -0.10 -10.12
CA ALA A 149 8.76 -0.47 -8.70
C ALA A 149 9.45 -1.83 -8.46
N TRP A 150 9.16 -2.84 -9.27
CA TRP A 150 9.84 -4.14 -9.19
C TRP A 150 11.34 -4.03 -9.52
N SER A 151 11.70 -3.23 -10.52
CA SER A 151 13.10 -2.99 -10.84
C SER A 151 13.85 -2.36 -9.66
N ASN A 152 13.21 -1.48 -8.90
CA ASN A 152 13.78 -0.89 -7.69
C ASN A 152 13.99 -1.94 -6.59
N LEU A 153 13.05 -2.89 -6.41
CA LEU A 153 13.21 -4.01 -5.49
C LEU A 153 14.41 -4.90 -5.86
N TYR A 154 14.53 -5.30 -7.13
CA TYR A 154 15.66 -6.12 -7.58
C TYR A 154 17.00 -5.39 -7.44
N ARG A 155 17.02 -4.08 -7.71
CA ARG A 155 18.22 -3.27 -7.48
C ARG A 155 18.63 -3.26 -6.00
N ARG A 156 17.68 -3.05 -5.10
CA ARG A 156 17.95 -3.07 -3.64
C ARG A 156 18.41 -4.44 -3.17
N PHE A 157 17.83 -5.51 -3.71
CA PHE A 157 18.25 -6.88 -3.43
C PHE A 157 19.70 -7.14 -3.89
N ALA A 158 20.06 -6.72 -5.11
CA ALA A 158 21.43 -6.85 -5.61
C ALA A 158 22.44 -6.08 -4.72
N ILE A 159 22.10 -4.86 -4.29
CA ILE A 159 22.95 -4.09 -3.36
C ILE A 159 23.14 -4.83 -2.02
N ALA A 160 22.09 -5.46 -1.51
CA ALA A 160 22.18 -6.23 -0.27
C ALA A 160 23.06 -7.48 -0.42
N MET A 161 22.99 -8.15 -1.56
CA MET A 161 23.87 -9.29 -1.89
C MET A 161 25.33 -8.84 -1.96
N ASP A 162 25.65 -7.79 -2.72
CA ASP A 162 26.99 -7.23 -2.81
C ASP A 162 27.56 -6.84 -1.42
N ALA A 163 26.71 -6.31 -0.55
CA ALA A 163 27.12 -5.94 0.79
C ALA A 163 27.38 -7.15 1.70
N ALA A 164 26.65 -8.25 1.49
CA ALA A 164 26.89 -9.51 2.20
C ALA A 164 28.22 -10.14 1.74
N ASP A 165 28.44 -10.24 0.44
CA ASP A 165 29.66 -10.83 -0.14
C ASP A 165 30.93 -10.09 0.35
N ARG A 166 30.86 -8.76 0.50
CA ARG A 166 32.00 -7.96 1.02
C ARG A 166 32.27 -8.12 2.51
N ARG A 167 31.34 -8.70 3.29
CA ARG A 167 31.52 -8.95 4.73
C ARG A 167 32.18 -10.29 5.01
N ASP A 168 32.18 -11.18 4.03
CA ASP A 168 32.82 -12.47 4.12
C ASP A 168 34.30 -12.43 3.70
N GLU A 169 34.80 -11.24 3.28
CA GLU A 169 36.20 -10.91 3.06
C GLU A 169 36.79 -10.16 4.29
#